data_d0615b333b3f03c77cebf6c79c069dd8
#
_entry.id   d0615b333b3f03c77cebf6c79c069dd8
#
_cell.length_a   1.000
_cell.length_b   1.000
_cell.length_c   1.000
_cell.angle_alpha   90.00
_cell.angle_beta   90.00
_cell.angle_gamma   90.00
#
_symmetry.space_group_name_H-M   'P 1'
#
loop_
_entity.id
_entity.type
_entity.pdbx_description
1 polymer ?
#
loop_
_entity_poly.entity_id
_entity_poly.type
_entity_poly.pdbx_seq_one_letter_code
_entity_poly.pdbx_strand_id
1 'polypeptide(L)'
;MIRKMTHHPHHRLGERNLRIGVKIWLFFMLFVCVVFLLMWLFQVIFLEWFYESMKIRDTAKLAQQLVSDYGSDDFSQDAQEISLQNEMCIELLNTNGREVYYNCVYNGKCLLHGEGNGTFFYLIDLQNSSTGTICRKVSNPNLQNQMLVYGCTMYSKD
;
A
#
# COMPACT_ATOMS: atom_id res chain seq x y z
N MET A 1 9.73 57.75 -63.91
CA MET A 1 9.22 57.52 -62.58
C MET A 1 8.61 56.12 -62.53
N ILE A 2 9.42 55.09 -62.17
CA ILE A 2 9.08 53.70 -62.33
C ILE A 2 8.82 53.15 -60.89
N ARG A 3 7.56 52.79 -60.59
CA ARG A 3 7.11 52.28 -59.31
C ARG A 3 7.30 50.75 -59.29
N LYS A 4 8.29 50.26 -58.54
CA LYS A 4 8.52 48.86 -58.31
C LYS A 4 7.40 48.32 -57.38
N MET A 5 6.54 47.43 -57.91
CA MET A 5 5.64 46.61 -57.12
C MET A 5 6.42 45.45 -56.48
N THR A 6 6.56 45.48 -55.21
CA THR A 6 7.09 44.35 -54.40
C THR A 6 5.98 43.30 -54.22
N HIS A 7 6.15 42.17 -54.86
CA HIS A 7 5.33 40.99 -54.74
C HIS A 7 5.71 40.29 -53.38
N HIS A 8 4.84 40.35 -52.42
CA HIS A 8 4.95 39.49 -51.22
C HIS A 8 4.48 38.07 -51.58
N PRO A 9 5.33 37.05 -51.42
CA PRO A 9 4.86 35.67 -51.53
C PRO A 9 4.11 35.31 -50.24
N HIS A 10 2.80 35.18 -50.35
CA HIS A 10 1.99 34.50 -49.33
C HIS A 10 2.43 33.04 -49.27
N HIS A 11 3.20 32.68 -48.25
CA HIS A 11 3.39 31.29 -47.84
C HIS A 11 2.03 30.75 -47.37
N ARG A 12 1.25 30.20 -48.30
CA ARG A 12 0.17 29.28 -47.95
C ARG A 12 0.81 28.04 -47.38
N LEU A 13 0.75 27.91 -46.07
CA LEU A 13 0.93 26.65 -45.39
C LEU A 13 -0.08 25.68 -45.99
N GLY A 14 0.40 24.79 -46.87
CA GLY A 14 -0.42 23.79 -47.51
C GLY A 14 -1.05 22.89 -46.42
N GLU A 15 -2.35 23.08 -46.22
CA GLU A 15 -3.16 22.06 -45.55
C GLU A 15 -3.01 20.78 -46.37
N ARG A 16 -2.13 19.90 -45.90
CA ARG A 16 -2.06 18.53 -46.41
C ARG A 16 -3.40 17.90 -46.14
N ASN A 17 -4.27 17.88 -47.14
CA ASN A 17 -5.49 17.07 -47.13
C ASN A 17 -5.07 15.60 -47.07
N LEU A 18 -4.83 15.12 -45.88
CA LEU A 18 -4.62 13.70 -45.60
C LEU A 18 -5.81 12.95 -46.20
N ARG A 19 -5.52 11.95 -47.07
CA ARG A 19 -6.58 11.12 -47.69
C ARG A 19 -7.48 10.60 -46.53
N ILE A 20 -8.78 10.56 -46.77
CA ILE A 20 -9.80 10.18 -45.78
C ILE A 20 -9.43 8.88 -45.08
N GLY A 21 -8.87 7.90 -45.78
CA GLY A 21 -8.41 6.64 -45.21
C GLY A 21 -7.30 6.80 -44.18
N VAL A 22 -6.37 7.74 -44.36
CA VAL A 22 -5.28 8.01 -43.39
C VAL A 22 -5.86 8.67 -42.13
N LYS A 23 -6.85 9.55 -42.24
CA LYS A 23 -7.52 10.17 -41.08
C LYS A 23 -8.26 9.13 -40.25
N ILE A 24 -8.98 8.22 -40.90
CA ILE A 24 -9.69 7.13 -40.22
C ILE A 24 -8.69 6.19 -39.52
N TRP A 25 -7.61 5.82 -40.22
CA TRP A 25 -6.59 4.96 -39.65
C TRP A 25 -5.88 5.59 -38.43
N LEU A 26 -5.55 6.88 -38.52
CA LEU A 26 -4.92 7.62 -37.44
C LEU A 26 -5.86 7.77 -36.22
N PHE A 27 -7.15 7.99 -36.46
CA PHE A 27 -8.17 8.03 -35.40
C PHE A 27 -8.30 6.67 -34.71
N PHE A 28 -8.31 5.58 -35.48
CA PHE A 28 -8.35 4.24 -34.94
C PHE A 28 -7.12 3.91 -34.08
N MET A 29 -5.91 4.25 -34.59
CA MET A 29 -4.67 4.10 -33.83
C MET A 29 -4.67 4.90 -32.54
N LEU A 30 -5.13 6.16 -32.59
CA LEU A 30 -5.27 6.99 -31.39
C LEU A 30 -6.23 6.36 -30.40
N PHE A 31 -7.37 5.86 -30.83
CA PHE A 31 -8.35 5.19 -29.99
C PHE A 31 -7.75 3.95 -29.28
N VAL A 32 -7.04 3.10 -30.03
CA VAL A 32 -6.37 1.92 -29.48
C VAL A 32 -5.32 2.32 -28.44
N CYS A 33 -4.51 3.34 -28.71
CA CYS A 33 -3.52 3.85 -27.76
C CYS A 33 -4.18 4.37 -26.47
N VAL A 34 -5.29 5.08 -26.56
CA VAL A 34 -6.03 5.58 -25.40
C VAL A 34 -6.59 4.42 -24.56
N VAL A 35 -7.15 3.39 -25.22
CA VAL A 35 -7.67 2.20 -24.52
C VAL A 35 -6.54 1.47 -23.77
N PHE A 36 -5.39 1.25 -24.41
CA PHE A 36 -4.23 0.63 -23.76
C PHE A 36 -3.71 1.46 -22.59
N LEU A 37 -3.65 2.78 -22.74
CA LEU A 37 -3.20 3.68 -21.71
C LEU A 37 -4.16 3.63 -20.50
N LEU A 38 -5.47 3.64 -20.73
CA LEU A 38 -6.47 3.51 -19.69
C LEU A 38 -6.37 2.15 -18.98
N MET A 39 -6.21 1.05 -19.73
CA MET A 39 -6.02 -0.28 -19.12
C MET A 39 -4.76 -0.35 -18.27
N TRP A 40 -3.65 0.18 -18.75
CA TRP A 40 -2.39 0.23 -18.01
C TRP A 40 -2.52 1.05 -16.72
N LEU A 41 -3.12 2.23 -16.82
CA LEU A 41 -3.34 3.12 -15.67
C LEU A 41 -4.27 2.47 -14.64
N PHE A 42 -5.33 1.80 -15.09
CA PHE A 42 -6.23 1.05 -14.23
C PHE A 42 -5.53 -0.11 -13.52
N GLN A 43 -4.70 -0.89 -14.24
CA GLN A 43 -3.95 -2.00 -13.66
C GLN A 43 -2.99 -1.53 -12.57
N VAL A 44 -2.22 -0.46 -12.81
CA VAL A 44 -1.23 0.05 -11.84
C VAL A 44 -1.92 0.56 -10.57
N ILE A 45 -2.93 1.42 -10.71
CA ILE A 45 -3.61 2.03 -9.55
C ILE A 45 -4.45 1.01 -8.79
N PHE A 46 -5.20 0.17 -9.53
CA PHE A 46 -6.12 -0.79 -8.93
C PHE A 46 -5.39 -1.92 -8.22
N LEU A 47 -4.28 -2.42 -8.80
CA LEU A 47 -3.52 -3.52 -8.22
C LEU A 47 -2.90 -3.12 -6.88
N GLU A 48 -2.31 -1.93 -6.81
CA GLU A 48 -1.69 -1.43 -5.57
C GLU A 48 -2.74 -1.26 -4.45
N TRP A 49 -3.85 -0.59 -4.76
CA TRP A 49 -4.92 -0.37 -3.79
C TRP A 49 -5.61 -1.67 -3.34
N PHE A 50 -5.83 -2.59 -4.29
CA PHE A 50 -6.46 -3.89 -4.01
C PHE A 50 -5.57 -4.77 -3.14
N TYR A 51 -4.27 -4.86 -3.47
CA TYR A 51 -3.31 -5.64 -2.70
C TYR A 51 -3.18 -5.13 -1.26
N GLU A 52 -3.11 -3.82 -1.07
CA GLU A 52 -3.04 -3.21 0.25
C GLU A 52 -4.30 -3.49 1.07
N SER A 53 -5.47 -3.34 0.47
CA SER A 53 -6.75 -3.62 1.13
C SER A 53 -6.89 -5.09 1.54
N MET A 54 -6.45 -6.02 0.70
CA MET A 54 -6.42 -7.44 1.04
C MET A 54 -5.48 -7.71 2.21
N LYS A 55 -4.26 -7.18 2.17
CA LYS A 55 -3.27 -7.41 3.22
C LYS A 55 -3.74 -6.90 4.58
N ILE A 56 -4.39 -5.73 4.63
CA ILE A 56 -4.99 -5.19 5.85
C ILE A 56 -6.07 -6.14 6.40
N ARG A 57 -6.96 -6.63 5.55
CA ARG A 57 -8.05 -7.54 5.97
C ARG A 57 -7.52 -8.87 6.47
N ASP A 58 -6.52 -9.42 5.82
CA ASP A 58 -5.93 -10.70 6.21
C ASP A 58 -5.17 -10.56 7.54
N THR A 59 -4.40 -9.49 7.71
CA THR A 59 -3.75 -9.18 8.99
C THR A 59 -4.76 -8.99 10.11
N ALA A 60 -5.88 -8.30 9.85
CA ALA A 60 -6.94 -8.11 10.84
C ALA A 60 -7.60 -9.44 11.25
N LYS A 61 -7.83 -10.37 10.30
CA LYS A 61 -8.35 -11.71 10.60
C LYS A 61 -7.40 -12.52 11.45
N LEU A 62 -6.10 -12.51 11.10
CA LEU A 62 -5.07 -13.22 11.87
C LEU A 62 -4.95 -12.65 13.29
N ALA A 63 -5.03 -11.33 13.45
CA ALA A 63 -5.05 -10.70 14.76
C ALA A 63 -6.29 -11.11 15.58
N GLN A 64 -7.48 -11.19 14.98
CA GLN A 64 -8.69 -11.67 15.65
C GLN A 64 -8.59 -13.14 16.05
N GLN A 65 -7.99 -13.98 15.21
CA GLN A 65 -7.72 -15.37 15.53
C GLN A 65 -6.80 -15.46 16.75
N LEU A 66 -5.68 -14.74 16.77
CA LEU A 66 -4.76 -14.70 17.91
C LEU A 66 -5.44 -14.22 19.19
N VAL A 67 -6.35 -13.23 19.07
CA VAL A 67 -7.14 -12.76 20.23
C VAL A 67 -8.07 -13.85 20.76
N SER A 68 -8.70 -14.65 19.88
CA SER A 68 -9.59 -15.75 20.30
C SER A 68 -8.83 -16.90 20.97
N ASP A 69 -7.61 -17.14 20.54
CA ASP A 69 -6.79 -18.25 21.00
C ASP A 69 -5.94 -17.88 22.23
N TYR A 70 -5.94 -16.58 22.61
CA TYR A 70 -5.22 -16.09 23.76
C TYR A 70 -5.71 -16.75 25.06
N GLY A 71 -4.78 -17.33 25.82
CA GLY A 71 -5.07 -18.07 27.05
C GLY A 71 -5.25 -19.58 26.84
N SER A 72 -5.16 -20.08 25.59
CA SER A 72 -5.03 -21.52 25.34
C SER A 72 -3.59 -21.99 25.61
N ASP A 73 -3.43 -23.26 25.92
CA ASP A 73 -2.12 -23.88 26.15
C ASP A 73 -1.25 -23.85 24.87
N ASP A 74 -1.88 -23.86 23.70
CA ASP A 74 -1.24 -23.91 22.39
C ASP A 74 -0.96 -22.52 21.78
N PHE A 75 -1.40 -21.42 22.43
CA PHE A 75 -1.28 -20.04 21.92
C PHE A 75 0.12 -19.71 21.41
N SER A 76 1.15 -20.09 22.16
CA SER A 76 2.54 -19.79 21.78
C SER A 76 2.96 -20.47 20.48
N GLN A 77 2.49 -21.70 20.26
CA GLN A 77 2.78 -22.47 19.05
C GLN A 77 2.00 -21.93 17.87
N ASP A 78 0.71 -21.62 18.05
CA ASP A 78 -0.14 -21.04 16.99
C ASP A 78 0.36 -19.67 16.55
N ALA A 79 0.75 -18.81 17.51
CA ALA A 79 1.32 -17.51 17.23
C ALA A 79 2.66 -17.62 16.48
N GLN A 80 3.49 -18.59 16.82
CA GLN A 80 4.73 -18.85 16.10
C GLN A 80 4.48 -19.33 14.67
N GLU A 81 3.53 -20.24 14.47
CA GLU A 81 3.17 -20.75 13.15
C GLU A 81 2.61 -19.64 12.25
N ILE A 82 1.68 -18.83 12.77
CA ILE A 82 1.12 -17.67 12.06
C ILE A 82 2.23 -16.68 11.68
N SER A 83 3.16 -16.38 12.60
CA SER A 83 4.30 -15.50 12.37
C SER A 83 5.17 -15.99 11.22
N LEU A 84 5.51 -17.27 11.20
CA LEU A 84 6.35 -17.90 10.17
C LEU A 84 5.64 -17.97 8.82
N GLN A 85 4.39 -18.41 8.79
CA GLN A 85 3.63 -18.57 7.54
C GLN A 85 3.34 -17.24 6.83
N ASN A 86 3.15 -16.16 7.59
CA ASN A 86 2.76 -14.86 7.06
C ASN A 86 3.89 -13.83 7.08
N GLU A 87 5.11 -14.24 7.43
CA GLU A 87 6.29 -13.38 7.50
C GLU A 87 6.01 -12.10 8.31
N MET A 88 5.47 -12.24 9.52
CA MET A 88 5.11 -11.12 10.36
C MET A 88 5.75 -11.20 11.76
N CYS A 89 5.88 -10.04 12.41
CA CYS A 89 6.22 -9.97 13.82
C CYS A 89 4.93 -9.81 14.65
N ILE A 90 4.84 -10.54 15.74
CA ILE A 90 3.72 -10.52 16.69
C ILE A 90 4.27 -10.08 18.05
N GLU A 91 3.69 -9.05 18.61
CA GLU A 91 4.01 -8.57 19.96
C GLU A 91 2.73 -8.41 20.75
N LEU A 92 2.72 -8.95 21.96
CA LEU A 92 1.64 -8.85 22.90
C LEU A 92 2.10 -8.04 24.11
N LEU A 93 1.36 -6.97 24.38
CA LEU A 93 1.64 -6.10 25.52
C LEU A 93 0.52 -6.18 26.55
N ASN A 94 0.87 -6.11 27.82
CA ASN A 94 -0.12 -5.91 28.86
C ASN A 94 -0.56 -4.43 28.94
N THR A 95 -1.53 -4.14 29.79
CA THR A 95 -2.07 -2.79 30.00
C THR A 95 -1.02 -1.76 30.47
N ASN A 96 0.09 -2.23 31.02
CA ASN A 96 1.21 -1.39 31.47
C ASN A 96 2.28 -1.21 30.38
N GLY A 97 2.05 -1.70 29.17
CA GLY A 97 2.99 -1.63 28.07
C GLY A 97 4.19 -2.59 28.19
N ARG A 98 4.11 -3.58 29.11
CA ARG A 98 5.15 -4.62 29.21
C ARG A 98 4.87 -5.74 28.23
N GLU A 99 5.90 -6.19 27.55
CA GLU A 99 5.87 -7.33 26.66
C GLU A 99 5.50 -8.61 27.43
N VAL A 100 4.49 -9.31 26.95
CA VAL A 100 4.04 -10.61 27.45
C VAL A 100 4.45 -11.73 26.50
N TYR A 101 4.42 -11.46 25.22
CA TYR A 101 4.81 -12.38 24.16
C TYR A 101 5.43 -11.62 23.00
N TYR A 102 6.48 -12.18 22.43
CA TYR A 102 7.13 -11.65 21.23
C TYR A 102 7.60 -12.78 20.33
N ASN A 103 7.29 -12.66 19.06
CA ASN A 103 7.84 -13.51 18.00
C ASN A 103 8.09 -12.66 16.75
N CYS A 104 9.26 -12.79 16.16
CA CYS A 104 9.62 -12.02 14.97
C CYS A 104 10.50 -12.83 14.03
N VAL A 105 10.08 -12.93 12.77
CA VAL A 105 10.80 -13.63 11.70
C VAL A 105 12.05 -12.84 11.24
N TYR A 106 12.07 -11.52 11.45
CA TYR A 106 13.09 -10.63 10.89
C TYR A 106 14.35 -10.45 11.75
N ASN A 107 14.63 -11.33 12.72
CA ASN A 107 15.86 -11.34 13.51
C ASN A 107 16.30 -9.96 14.04
N GLY A 108 15.41 -9.25 14.72
CA GLY A 108 15.70 -7.93 15.32
C GLY A 108 15.65 -6.74 14.36
N LYS A 109 15.34 -6.94 13.07
CA LYS A 109 15.12 -5.85 12.11
C LYS A 109 13.67 -5.36 12.09
N CYS A 110 12.84 -5.84 12.99
CA CYS A 110 11.45 -5.42 13.12
C CYS A 110 11.36 -4.02 13.73
N LEU A 111 10.41 -3.21 13.25
CA LEU A 111 10.13 -1.87 13.77
C LEU A 111 9.66 -1.88 15.23
N LEU A 112 9.04 -2.98 15.67
CA LEU A 112 8.52 -3.09 17.02
C LEU A 112 9.64 -3.20 18.05
N HIS A 113 10.79 -3.76 17.68
CA HIS A 113 11.92 -4.03 18.58
C HIS A 113 13.15 -3.15 18.30
N GLY A 114 13.02 -2.09 17.50
CA GLY A 114 14.13 -1.17 17.19
C GLY A 114 14.45 -0.21 18.36
N GLU A 115 15.71 0.22 18.42
CA GLU A 115 16.15 1.27 19.35
C GLU A 115 15.35 2.57 19.12
N GLY A 116 14.30 2.77 19.90
CA GLY A 116 13.52 4.02 19.87
C GLY A 116 12.03 3.81 19.98
N ASN A 117 11.52 3.42 21.13
CA ASN A 117 10.12 3.59 21.58
C ASN A 117 9.00 3.41 20.51
N GLY A 118 9.28 2.70 19.40
CA GLY A 118 8.32 2.54 18.31
C GLY A 118 6.99 1.95 18.79
N THR A 119 7.05 0.90 19.57
CA THR A 119 5.87 0.25 20.15
C THR A 119 5.07 1.17 21.07
N PHE A 120 5.74 2.07 21.79
CA PHE A 120 5.08 3.02 22.70
C PHE A 120 4.18 4.00 21.95
N PHE A 121 4.59 4.50 20.79
CA PHE A 121 3.75 5.37 19.96
C PHE A 121 2.51 4.66 19.46
N TYR A 122 2.65 3.40 19.05
CA TYR A 122 1.50 2.60 18.60
C TYR A 122 0.54 2.28 19.74
N LEU A 123 1.07 2.06 20.95
CA LEU A 123 0.24 1.86 22.13
C LEU A 123 -0.60 3.11 22.46
N ILE A 124 -0.02 4.30 22.39
CA ILE A 124 -0.75 5.56 22.60
C ILE A 124 -1.82 5.74 21.53
N ASP A 125 -1.48 5.50 20.25
CA ASP A 125 -2.43 5.59 19.15
C ASP A 125 -3.59 4.59 19.35
N LEU A 126 -3.29 3.38 19.82
CA LEU A 126 -4.27 2.36 20.09
C LEU A 126 -5.21 2.73 21.25
N GLN A 127 -4.67 3.28 22.33
CA GLN A 127 -5.46 3.75 23.49
C GLN A 127 -6.38 4.91 23.14
N ASN A 128 -5.96 5.77 22.20
CA ASN A 128 -6.76 6.90 21.72
C ASN A 128 -7.73 6.51 20.59
N SER A 129 -7.66 5.28 20.10
CA SER A 129 -8.54 4.80 19.02
C SER A 129 -9.94 4.53 19.55
N SER A 130 -10.96 5.12 18.93
CA SER A 130 -12.36 4.86 19.25
C SER A 130 -12.83 3.44 18.88
N THR A 131 -12.12 2.78 17.98
CA THR A 131 -12.42 1.41 17.51
C THR A 131 -11.63 0.34 18.24
N GLY A 132 -10.66 0.72 19.10
CA GLY A 132 -9.74 -0.22 19.71
C GLY A 132 -8.81 -0.91 18.71
N THR A 133 -8.66 -0.35 17.52
CA THR A 133 -7.77 -0.87 16.48
C THR A 133 -6.99 0.26 15.82
N ILE A 134 -5.79 -0.02 15.39
CA ILE A 134 -4.97 0.86 14.58
C ILE A 134 -4.42 0.11 13.37
N CYS A 135 -4.22 0.85 12.28
CA CYS A 135 -3.53 0.36 11.10
C CYS A 135 -2.66 1.48 10.55
N ARG A 136 -1.35 1.27 10.50
CA ARG A 136 -0.38 2.25 10.05
C ARG A 136 0.59 1.65 9.06
N LYS A 137 0.89 2.39 8.01
CA LYS A 137 1.93 2.06 7.05
C LYS A 137 3.18 2.84 7.42
N VAL A 138 4.26 2.15 7.69
CA VAL A 138 5.49 2.72 8.22
C VAL A 138 6.66 2.27 7.37
N SER A 139 7.57 3.20 7.07
CA SER A 139 8.83 2.86 6.39
C SER A 139 9.81 2.25 7.39
N ASN A 140 10.30 1.06 7.09
CA ASN A 140 11.35 0.43 7.88
C ASN A 140 12.72 0.77 7.30
N PRO A 141 13.53 1.60 7.96
CA PRO A 141 14.84 1.97 7.46
C PRO A 141 15.81 0.79 7.40
N ASN A 142 15.62 -0.23 8.25
CA ASN A 142 16.50 -1.39 8.33
C ASN A 142 16.26 -2.40 7.19
N LEU A 143 15.04 -2.42 6.64
CA LEU A 143 14.64 -3.32 5.54
C LEU A 143 14.44 -2.57 4.22
N GLN A 144 14.53 -1.23 4.23
CA GLN A 144 14.29 -0.36 3.07
C GLN A 144 12.94 -0.62 2.37
N ASN A 145 11.96 -1.07 3.12
CA ASN A 145 10.61 -1.36 2.64
C ASN A 145 9.55 -0.71 3.53
N GLN A 146 8.32 -0.73 3.06
CA GLN A 146 7.16 -0.33 3.84
C GLN A 146 6.58 -1.53 4.56
N MET A 147 6.31 -1.38 5.84
CA MET A 147 5.66 -2.37 6.69
C MET A 147 4.29 -1.89 7.12
N LEU A 148 3.36 -2.82 7.26
CA LEU A 148 2.05 -2.58 7.84
C LEU A 148 2.10 -2.93 9.33
N VAL A 149 1.77 -1.96 10.18
CA VAL A 149 1.58 -2.18 11.61
C VAL A 149 0.08 -2.20 11.89
N TYR A 150 -0.40 -3.32 12.41
CA TYR A 150 -1.78 -3.49 12.84
C TYR A 150 -1.79 -3.78 14.34
N GLY A 151 -2.59 -3.04 15.08
CA GLY A 151 -2.77 -3.23 16.52
C GLY A 151 -4.25 -3.34 16.87
N CYS A 152 -4.57 -4.16 17.85
CA CYS A 152 -5.91 -4.29 18.42
C CYS A 152 -5.85 -4.46 19.94
N THR A 153 -6.87 -3.95 20.63
CA THR A 153 -7.05 -4.19 22.06
C THR A 153 -7.74 -5.52 22.29
N MET A 154 -7.26 -6.25 23.30
CA MET A 154 -7.91 -7.46 23.78
C MET A 154 -8.47 -7.19 25.16
N TYR A 155 -9.65 -7.71 25.42
CA TYR A 155 -10.24 -7.74 26.75
C TYR A 155 -10.20 -9.18 27.27
N SER A 156 -9.54 -9.39 28.42
CA SER A 156 -9.63 -10.69 29.09
C SER A 156 -11.10 -10.97 29.42
N LYS A 157 -11.58 -12.13 29.03
CA LYS A 157 -12.85 -12.64 29.57
C LYS A 157 -12.51 -13.25 30.94
N ASP A 158 -12.68 -12.45 31.98
CA ASP A 158 -12.72 -12.97 33.37
C ASP A 158 -13.95 -13.87 33.56
#